data_07288b79492d2e4e79af92c048baab06
#
_entry.id   07288b79492d2e4e79af92c048baab06
#
_cell.length_a   1.000
_cell.length_b   1.000
_cell.length_c   1.000
_cell.angle_alpha   90.00
_cell.angle_beta   90.00
_cell.angle_gamma   90.00
#
_symmetry.space_group_name_H-M   'P 1'
#
loop_
_entity.id
_entity.type
_entity.pdbx_description
1 polymer ?
#
loop_
_entity_poly.entity_id
_entity_poly.type
_entity_poly.pdbx_seq_one_letter_code
_entity_poly.pdbx_strand_id
1 'polypeptide(L)'
;MGGLFDYLDWRGELSLAQAPFNPVDNLLLSTLSYAPLDHLVDREGTALWAAAERWEAAGGVWPPRPERGRGEFREEVLRLFGALARAPRFSGLMLRDWVSHLDAGTEEQFAALTIDTGDGARFVSYRGTDSTLVGWKEDFNMSYQTPVPAQRSAAEYLSDALRRWGGPLRLGGHSKGGNLAVYAAAACRTPDRLLAVYNNDGPGFCAGAVDEGGYEAVRGRIHTFVPQSSVVGMLLDHEEDYTVVRSDQSGLFQHSPFSWQILGPDFVEVERVTDASRFVSRTLKEWVASLTPERREQFVDLLFEVLGASGAQTTAELSEGGLQAAAAGLRRLRALDGADRLMLFQALARLAEAARNSMGLLRGEET
;
A
#
# COMPACT_ATOMS: atom_id res chain seq x y z
N MET A 1 -3.13 24.45 -5.94
CA MET A 1 -2.94 22.99 -6.06
C MET A 1 -3.81 22.36 -5.00
N GLY A 2 -4.53 21.31 -5.32
CA GLY A 2 -5.48 20.66 -4.41
C GLY A 2 -5.03 19.26 -4.04
N GLY A 3 -5.77 18.63 -3.13
CA GLY A 3 -5.66 17.22 -2.80
C GLY A 3 -6.81 16.40 -3.38
N LEU A 4 -6.98 15.16 -2.90
CA LEU A 4 -8.01 14.23 -3.37
C LEU A 4 -9.44 14.80 -3.22
N PHE A 5 -9.74 15.49 -2.13
CA PHE A 5 -11.06 16.10 -1.93
C PHE A 5 -11.31 17.28 -2.86
N ASP A 6 -10.29 18.10 -3.13
CA ASP A 6 -10.40 19.20 -4.11
C ASP A 6 -10.64 18.64 -5.52
N TYR A 7 -10.01 17.51 -5.87
CA TYR A 7 -10.28 16.84 -7.14
C TYR A 7 -11.75 16.39 -7.24
N LEU A 8 -12.32 15.86 -6.18
CA LEU A 8 -13.74 15.49 -6.14
C LEU A 8 -14.64 16.71 -6.31
N ASP A 9 -14.31 17.84 -5.70
CA ASP A 9 -15.03 19.09 -5.85
C ASP A 9 -14.98 19.62 -7.30
N TRP A 10 -13.86 19.46 -8.01
CA TRP A 10 -13.70 19.97 -9.39
C TRP A 10 -14.21 19.02 -10.48
N ARG A 11 -14.04 17.71 -10.30
CA ARG A 11 -14.26 16.71 -11.33
C ARG A 11 -15.29 15.65 -10.95
N GLY A 12 -15.75 15.63 -9.72
CA GLY A 12 -16.73 14.67 -9.24
C GLY A 12 -18.08 14.72 -10.00
N GLU A 13 -18.39 15.83 -10.67
CA GLU A 13 -19.56 15.97 -11.54
C GLU A 13 -19.38 15.37 -12.95
N LEU A 14 -18.13 15.15 -13.40
CA LEU A 14 -17.84 14.69 -14.74
C LEU A 14 -17.85 13.15 -14.78
N SER A 15 -18.77 12.56 -15.54
CA SER A 15 -18.77 11.11 -15.75
C SER A 15 -17.49 10.62 -16.42
N LEU A 16 -17.20 9.31 -16.31
CA LEU A 16 -16.06 8.70 -17.00
C LEU A 16 -16.17 8.75 -18.53
N ALA A 17 -17.38 8.93 -19.06
CA ALA A 17 -17.59 9.17 -20.49
C ALA A 17 -17.20 10.61 -20.91
N GLN A 18 -17.39 11.59 -20.04
CA GLN A 18 -17.01 13.01 -20.28
C GLN A 18 -15.53 13.27 -20.03
N ALA A 19 -14.98 12.63 -19.03
CA ALA A 19 -13.57 12.70 -18.66
C ALA A 19 -13.04 11.28 -18.37
N PRO A 20 -12.23 10.70 -19.27
CA PRO A 20 -11.75 9.32 -19.13
C PRO A 20 -11.04 9.06 -17.79
N PHE A 21 -10.97 7.78 -17.41
CA PHE A 21 -10.26 7.30 -16.24
C PHE A 21 -8.81 7.80 -16.24
N ASN A 22 -8.31 8.25 -15.10
CA ASN A 22 -7.00 8.90 -14.98
C ASN A 22 -6.27 8.45 -13.70
N PRO A 23 -4.98 8.85 -13.51
CA PRO A 23 -4.18 8.44 -12.34
C PRO A 23 -4.79 8.84 -10.98
N VAL A 24 -5.52 9.95 -10.91
CA VAL A 24 -6.17 10.38 -9.64
C VAL A 24 -7.36 9.48 -9.31
N ASP A 25 -8.15 9.08 -10.32
CA ASP A 25 -9.23 8.10 -10.14
C ASP A 25 -8.68 6.77 -9.60
N ASN A 26 -7.54 6.30 -10.17
CA ASN A 26 -6.85 5.13 -9.64
C ASN A 26 -6.54 5.29 -8.15
N LEU A 27 -5.93 6.40 -7.73
CA LEU A 27 -5.55 6.61 -6.34
C LEU A 27 -6.77 6.64 -5.41
N LEU A 28 -7.86 7.29 -5.85
CA LEU A 28 -9.13 7.30 -5.12
C LEU A 28 -9.70 5.88 -4.94
N LEU A 29 -9.75 5.10 -6.01
CA LEU A 29 -10.29 3.73 -5.96
C LEU A 29 -9.34 2.75 -5.25
N SER A 30 -8.04 2.95 -5.34
CA SER A 30 -7.05 2.20 -4.54
C SER A 30 -7.21 2.49 -3.05
N THR A 31 -7.46 3.75 -2.69
CA THR A 31 -7.66 4.17 -1.28
C THR A 31 -9.03 3.70 -0.75
N LEU A 32 -10.05 3.58 -1.59
CA LEU A 32 -11.37 3.08 -1.20
C LEU A 32 -11.31 1.65 -0.62
N SER A 33 -10.36 0.81 -1.03
CA SER A 33 -10.21 -0.55 -0.50
C SER A 33 -9.86 -0.62 1.00
N TYR A 34 -9.49 0.50 1.63
CA TYR A 34 -9.32 0.60 3.08
C TYR A 34 -10.62 0.89 3.83
N ALA A 35 -11.71 1.20 3.13
CA ALA A 35 -13.02 1.41 3.76
C ALA A 35 -13.56 0.09 4.35
N PRO A 36 -14.40 0.15 5.39
CA PRO A 36 -14.99 -1.03 6.03
C PRO A 36 -16.11 -1.62 5.17
N LEU A 37 -15.74 -2.31 4.10
CA LEU A 37 -16.69 -2.82 3.10
C LEU A 37 -17.30 -4.19 3.46
N ASP A 38 -16.90 -4.78 4.58
CA ASP A 38 -17.46 -6.04 5.07
C ASP A 38 -18.97 -5.92 5.25
N HIS A 39 -19.71 -6.89 4.71
CA HIS A 39 -21.18 -6.92 4.71
C HIS A 39 -21.88 -5.78 3.93
N LEU A 40 -21.12 -4.84 3.34
CA LEU A 40 -21.69 -3.76 2.53
C LEU A 40 -21.76 -4.12 1.04
N VAL A 41 -20.94 -5.07 0.59
CA VAL A 41 -20.83 -5.50 -0.81
C VAL A 41 -21.38 -6.90 -0.99
N ASP A 42 -22.41 -7.05 -1.84
CA ASP A 42 -23.01 -8.32 -2.18
C ASP A 42 -22.23 -9.05 -3.28
N ARG A 43 -22.48 -10.36 -3.41
CA ARG A 43 -21.92 -11.18 -4.51
C ARG A 43 -22.34 -10.71 -5.90
N GLU A 44 -23.58 -10.20 -6.03
CA GLU A 44 -24.13 -9.68 -7.28
C GLU A 44 -23.62 -8.29 -7.63
N GLY A 45 -23.01 -7.62 -6.66
CA GLY A 45 -22.50 -6.26 -6.72
C GLY A 45 -23.41 -5.26 -6.00
N THR A 46 -22.79 -4.20 -5.50
CA THR A 46 -23.46 -3.12 -4.77
C THR A 46 -22.97 -1.79 -5.32
N ALA A 47 -23.88 -0.90 -5.70
CA ALA A 47 -23.51 0.45 -6.10
C ALA A 47 -22.84 1.18 -4.93
N LEU A 48 -21.85 2.01 -5.21
CA LEU A 48 -21.09 2.69 -4.16
C LEU A 48 -21.96 3.56 -3.25
N TRP A 49 -22.96 4.26 -3.83
CA TRP A 49 -23.95 5.01 -3.03
C TRP A 49 -24.76 4.08 -2.10
N ALA A 50 -25.15 2.89 -2.58
CA ALA A 50 -25.90 1.92 -1.78
C ALA A 50 -25.06 1.28 -0.68
N ALA A 51 -23.77 1.07 -0.91
CA ALA A 51 -22.84 0.64 0.14
C ALA A 51 -22.73 1.69 1.26
N ALA A 52 -22.71 2.98 0.90
CA ALA A 52 -22.69 4.08 1.88
C ALA A 52 -24.01 4.15 2.68
N GLU A 53 -25.17 3.97 2.05
CA GLU A 53 -26.45 3.88 2.76
C GLU A 53 -26.50 2.69 3.73
N ARG A 54 -25.96 1.54 3.35
CA ARG A 54 -25.84 0.37 4.23
C ARG A 54 -24.93 0.66 5.42
N TRP A 55 -23.82 1.38 5.21
CA TRP A 55 -22.93 1.83 6.27
C TRP A 55 -23.69 2.69 7.30
N GLU A 56 -24.44 3.68 6.84
CA GLU A 56 -25.27 4.53 7.70
C GLU A 56 -26.37 3.74 8.45
N ALA A 57 -27.05 2.85 7.74
CA ALA A 57 -28.10 2.00 8.32
C ALA A 57 -27.54 1.03 9.39
N ALA A 58 -26.27 0.62 9.27
CA ALA A 58 -25.59 -0.18 10.27
C ALA A 58 -25.06 0.64 11.48
N GLY A 59 -25.36 1.94 11.53
CA GLY A 59 -24.90 2.84 12.60
C GLY A 59 -23.50 3.43 12.36
N GLY A 60 -22.99 3.32 11.12
CA GLY A 60 -21.73 3.94 10.73
C GLY A 60 -21.80 5.47 10.78
N VAL A 61 -20.72 6.08 11.22
CA VAL A 61 -20.62 7.54 11.38
C VAL A 61 -19.56 8.10 10.45
N TRP A 62 -19.90 9.18 9.74
CA TRP A 62 -18.95 9.91 8.91
C TRP A 62 -18.15 10.88 9.78
N PRO A 63 -16.82 10.80 9.79
CA PRO A 63 -15.99 11.72 10.55
C PRO A 63 -16.18 13.17 10.05
N PRO A 64 -16.21 14.17 10.94
CA PRO A 64 -16.26 15.56 10.52
C PRO A 64 -14.97 15.95 9.80
N ARG A 65 -15.04 16.99 8.95
CA ARG A 65 -13.83 17.58 8.35
C ARG A 65 -12.96 18.15 9.48
N PRO A 66 -11.67 17.86 9.55
CA PRO A 66 -10.81 18.40 10.59
C PRO A 66 -10.74 19.93 10.47
N GLU A 67 -10.81 20.64 11.59
CA GLU A 67 -10.73 22.11 11.60
C GLU A 67 -9.36 22.62 11.17
N ARG A 68 -8.30 21.87 11.48
CA ARG A 68 -6.92 22.17 11.10
C ARG A 68 -6.17 20.87 10.78
N GLY A 69 -5.32 20.94 9.75
CA GLY A 69 -4.47 19.82 9.36
C GLY A 69 -5.25 18.65 8.74
N ARG A 70 -4.71 17.45 8.88
CA ARG A 70 -5.31 16.19 8.40
C ARG A 70 -5.84 15.38 9.58
N GLY A 71 -6.89 14.60 9.33
CA GLY A 71 -7.37 13.59 10.26
C GLY A 71 -6.44 12.36 10.27
N GLU A 72 -6.76 11.42 11.14
CA GLU A 72 -6.15 10.09 11.09
C GLU A 72 -6.49 9.40 9.76
N PHE A 73 -5.60 8.52 9.29
CA PHE A 73 -5.77 7.85 7.99
C PHE A 73 -7.14 7.17 7.86
N ARG A 74 -7.58 6.46 8.89
CA ARG A 74 -8.89 5.80 8.92
C ARG A 74 -10.06 6.77 8.75
N GLU A 75 -9.98 7.93 9.38
CA GLU A 75 -11.01 8.97 9.25
C GLU A 75 -11.02 9.59 7.86
N GLU A 76 -9.83 9.82 7.27
CA GLU A 76 -9.72 10.32 5.90
C GLU A 76 -10.32 9.31 4.90
N VAL A 77 -10.09 8.00 5.09
CA VAL A 77 -10.69 6.94 4.27
C VAL A 77 -12.22 6.93 4.38
N LEU A 78 -12.76 7.06 5.60
CA LEU A 78 -14.22 7.13 5.78
C LEU A 78 -14.81 8.38 5.12
N ARG A 79 -14.16 9.54 5.26
CA ARG A 79 -14.58 10.76 4.55
C ARG A 79 -14.54 10.57 3.05
N LEU A 80 -13.49 9.93 2.53
CA LEU A 80 -13.34 9.61 1.11
C LEU A 80 -14.48 8.70 0.64
N PHE A 81 -14.77 7.62 1.36
CA PHE A 81 -15.87 6.72 1.03
C PHE A 81 -17.19 7.48 0.90
N GLY A 82 -17.55 8.31 1.90
CA GLY A 82 -18.75 9.13 1.84
C GLY A 82 -18.73 10.19 0.72
N ALA A 83 -17.57 10.76 0.39
CA ALA A 83 -17.43 11.73 -0.70
C ALA A 83 -17.60 11.07 -2.08
N LEU A 84 -16.98 9.92 -2.30
CA LEU A 84 -17.12 9.13 -3.52
C LEU A 84 -18.56 8.67 -3.74
N ALA A 85 -19.24 8.23 -2.68
CA ALA A 85 -20.63 7.78 -2.74
C ALA A 85 -21.60 8.91 -3.14
N ARG A 86 -21.24 10.17 -2.95
CA ARG A 86 -22.04 11.33 -3.34
C ARG A 86 -21.63 11.96 -4.67
N ALA A 87 -20.41 11.70 -5.13
CA ALA A 87 -19.90 12.29 -6.37
C ALA A 87 -20.49 11.56 -7.60
N PRO A 88 -21.16 12.24 -8.55
CA PRO A 88 -21.77 11.62 -9.73
C PRO A 88 -20.80 10.74 -10.54
N ARG A 89 -19.50 11.09 -10.57
CA ARG A 89 -18.45 10.32 -11.24
C ARG A 89 -18.28 8.90 -10.66
N PHE A 90 -18.51 8.72 -9.37
CA PHE A 90 -18.18 7.49 -8.64
C PHE A 90 -19.39 6.81 -8.00
N SER A 91 -20.44 7.56 -7.67
CA SER A 91 -21.56 7.05 -6.87
C SER A 91 -22.23 5.81 -7.45
N GLY A 92 -22.35 5.74 -8.77
CA GLY A 92 -22.95 4.61 -9.50
C GLY A 92 -22.01 3.45 -9.80
N LEU A 93 -20.71 3.53 -9.45
CA LEU A 93 -19.77 2.43 -9.67
C LEU A 93 -20.20 1.19 -8.90
N MET A 94 -20.10 0.02 -9.53
CA MET A 94 -20.52 -1.25 -8.92
C MET A 94 -19.34 -1.93 -8.23
N LEU A 95 -19.40 -2.04 -6.92
CA LEU A 95 -18.46 -2.78 -6.08
C LEU A 95 -18.82 -4.27 -6.14
N ARG A 96 -17.81 -5.13 -6.35
CA ARG A 96 -17.99 -6.58 -6.51
C ARG A 96 -16.86 -7.35 -5.86
N ASP A 97 -17.14 -8.60 -5.58
CA ASP A 97 -16.13 -9.60 -5.21
C ASP A 97 -15.22 -9.14 -4.04
N TRP A 98 -15.77 -8.37 -3.09
CA TRP A 98 -15.02 -7.97 -1.90
C TRP A 98 -14.51 -9.19 -1.13
N VAL A 99 -13.21 -9.20 -0.84
CA VAL A 99 -12.54 -10.18 -0.02
C VAL A 99 -11.69 -9.46 1.02
N SER A 100 -11.79 -9.88 2.26
CA SER A 100 -10.93 -9.38 3.34
C SER A 100 -10.69 -10.51 4.32
N HIS A 101 -9.44 -10.85 4.56
CA HIS A 101 -9.06 -11.82 5.58
C HIS A 101 -7.73 -11.48 6.24
N LEU A 102 -7.59 -11.93 7.46
CA LEU A 102 -6.42 -11.81 8.29
C LEU A 102 -6.15 -13.17 8.92
N ASP A 103 -5.01 -13.76 8.63
CA ASP A 103 -4.58 -15.05 9.17
C ASP A 103 -3.20 -14.93 9.83
N ALA A 104 -3.18 -15.00 11.16
CA ALA A 104 -1.94 -14.97 11.93
C ALA A 104 -1.10 -16.26 11.78
N GLY A 105 -1.72 -17.39 11.39
CA GLY A 105 -1.02 -18.66 11.23
C GLY A 105 -0.19 -18.73 9.95
N THR A 106 -0.68 -18.12 8.87
CA THR A 106 0.03 -17.98 7.60
C THR A 106 0.72 -16.62 7.47
N GLU A 107 0.54 -15.73 8.46
CA GLU A 107 1.04 -14.35 8.45
C GLU A 107 0.53 -13.55 7.25
N GLU A 108 -0.75 -13.72 6.92
CA GLU A 108 -1.39 -13.08 5.78
C GLU A 108 -2.36 -11.99 6.20
N GLN A 109 -2.24 -10.82 5.58
CA GLN A 109 -3.26 -9.78 5.60
C GLN A 109 -3.58 -9.40 4.15
N PHE A 110 -4.75 -9.79 3.67
CA PHE A 110 -5.19 -9.58 2.30
C PHE A 110 -6.58 -8.97 2.23
N ALA A 111 -6.77 -8.01 1.33
CA ALA A 111 -8.10 -7.59 0.89
C ALA A 111 -8.06 -7.09 -0.55
N ALA A 112 -9.13 -7.33 -1.28
CA ALA A 112 -9.28 -6.90 -2.66
C ALA A 112 -10.75 -6.61 -3.00
N LEU A 113 -10.94 -5.72 -3.97
CA LEU A 113 -12.23 -5.28 -4.46
C LEU A 113 -12.19 -5.16 -5.99
N THR A 114 -13.18 -5.67 -6.68
CA THR A 114 -13.41 -5.39 -8.10
C THR A 114 -14.46 -4.29 -8.23
N ILE A 115 -14.18 -3.27 -9.04
CA ILE A 115 -15.06 -2.12 -9.28
C ILE A 115 -15.38 -2.06 -10.77
N ASP A 116 -16.66 -2.11 -11.11
CA ASP A 116 -17.12 -1.87 -12.48
C ASP A 116 -17.16 -0.35 -12.69
N THR A 117 -16.25 0.14 -13.53
CA THR A 117 -16.08 1.57 -13.76
C THR A 117 -17.06 2.15 -14.77
N GLY A 118 -17.86 1.30 -15.43
CA GLY A 118 -18.90 1.75 -16.38
C GLY A 118 -18.39 2.26 -17.73
N ASP A 119 -17.06 2.29 -17.93
CA ASP A 119 -16.38 2.66 -19.18
C ASP A 119 -16.00 1.45 -20.05
N GLY A 120 -16.55 0.28 -19.75
CA GLY A 120 -16.25 -0.98 -20.43
C GLY A 120 -15.06 -1.74 -19.82
N ALA A 121 -14.44 -1.21 -18.78
CA ALA A 121 -13.39 -1.88 -18.01
C ALA A 121 -13.81 -2.09 -16.54
N ARG A 122 -13.05 -2.90 -15.81
CA ARG A 122 -13.12 -2.97 -14.36
C ARG A 122 -11.80 -2.59 -13.75
N PHE A 123 -11.86 -2.10 -12.52
CA PHE A 123 -10.69 -1.80 -11.70
C PHE A 123 -10.60 -2.80 -10.56
N VAL A 124 -9.48 -3.50 -10.44
CA VAL A 124 -9.18 -4.35 -9.29
C VAL A 124 -8.31 -3.55 -8.33
N SER A 125 -8.84 -3.29 -7.14
CA SER A 125 -8.17 -2.57 -6.07
C SER A 125 -7.64 -3.56 -5.04
N TYR A 126 -6.34 -3.55 -4.80
CA TYR A 126 -5.69 -4.29 -3.72
C TYR A 126 -5.43 -3.37 -2.54
N ARG A 127 -5.89 -3.77 -1.35
CA ARG A 127 -5.64 -3.02 -0.13
C ARG A 127 -4.21 -3.22 0.33
N GLY A 128 -3.56 -2.13 0.74
CA GLY A 128 -2.28 -2.18 1.43
C GLY A 128 -2.43 -2.62 2.89
N THR A 129 -1.33 -2.52 3.62
CA THR A 129 -1.26 -2.91 5.02
C THR A 129 -2.17 -2.00 5.87
N ASP A 130 -2.95 -2.62 6.73
CA ASP A 130 -3.70 -1.94 7.77
C ASP A 130 -2.85 -1.75 9.03
N SER A 131 -3.47 -1.40 10.17
CA SER A 131 -2.76 -1.22 11.44
C SER A 131 -2.37 -2.52 12.14
N THR A 132 -2.66 -3.71 11.58
CA THR A 132 -2.40 -5.00 12.25
C THR A 132 -0.91 -5.34 12.26
N LEU A 133 -0.42 -5.93 13.36
CA LEU A 133 0.95 -6.42 13.45
C LEU A 133 1.22 -7.56 12.45
N VAL A 134 0.20 -8.36 12.12
CA VAL A 134 0.29 -9.42 11.10
C VAL A 134 0.60 -8.81 9.73
N GLY A 135 -0.13 -7.76 9.32
CA GLY A 135 0.11 -7.08 8.05
C GLY A 135 1.51 -6.46 7.99
N TRP A 136 1.95 -5.80 9.07
CA TRP A 136 3.30 -5.25 9.16
C TRP A 136 4.37 -6.34 9.10
N LYS A 137 4.15 -7.50 9.75
CA LYS A 137 5.08 -8.63 9.66
C LYS A 137 5.19 -9.13 8.22
N GLU A 138 4.06 -9.28 7.51
CA GLU A 138 4.05 -9.68 6.11
C GLU A 138 4.82 -8.72 5.21
N ASP A 139 4.75 -7.40 5.46
CA ASP A 139 5.55 -6.41 4.73
C ASP A 139 7.06 -6.63 4.91
N PHE A 140 7.48 -6.90 6.13
CA PHE A 140 8.89 -7.25 6.40
C PHE A 140 9.30 -8.59 5.77
N ASN A 141 8.37 -9.56 5.72
CA ASN A 141 8.61 -10.86 5.09
C ASN A 141 8.94 -10.73 3.59
N MET A 142 8.43 -9.70 2.91
CA MET A 142 8.78 -9.42 1.49
C MET A 142 10.29 -9.25 1.27
N SER A 143 11.07 -9.00 2.32
CA SER A 143 12.53 -8.86 2.20
C SER A 143 13.27 -10.20 2.05
N TYR A 144 12.61 -11.33 2.32
CA TYR A 144 13.24 -12.67 2.26
C TYR A 144 12.31 -13.77 1.74
N GLN A 145 10.99 -13.62 1.88
CA GLN A 145 10.00 -14.58 1.41
C GLN A 145 9.39 -14.13 0.08
N THR A 146 9.37 -15.04 -0.88
CA THR A 146 8.87 -14.72 -2.20
C THR A 146 8.25 -15.95 -2.85
N PRO A 147 6.95 -15.91 -3.21
CA PRO A 147 6.00 -14.87 -2.84
C PRO A 147 5.56 -14.93 -1.36
N VAL A 148 5.19 -13.79 -0.78
CA VAL A 148 4.43 -13.77 0.48
C VAL A 148 2.99 -14.23 0.23
N PRO A 149 2.25 -14.66 1.28
CA PRO A 149 0.88 -15.16 1.14
C PRO A 149 -0.06 -14.20 0.39
N ALA A 150 -0.08 -12.91 0.73
CA ALA A 150 -0.93 -11.92 0.07
C ALA A 150 -0.62 -11.75 -1.43
N GLN A 151 0.63 -11.94 -1.87
CA GLN A 151 0.98 -11.92 -3.29
C GLN A 151 0.34 -13.09 -4.05
N ARG A 152 0.34 -14.29 -3.45
CA ARG A 152 -0.37 -15.46 -4.01
C ARG A 152 -1.86 -15.21 -4.11
N SER A 153 -2.47 -14.73 -3.03
CA SER A 153 -3.90 -14.38 -2.99
C SER A 153 -4.25 -13.29 -4.01
N ALA A 154 -3.37 -12.31 -4.24
CA ALA A 154 -3.58 -11.28 -5.26
C ALA A 154 -3.58 -11.85 -6.69
N ALA A 155 -2.66 -12.78 -7.01
CA ALA A 155 -2.62 -13.44 -8.31
C ALA A 155 -3.83 -14.38 -8.53
N GLU A 156 -4.26 -15.08 -7.49
CA GLU A 156 -5.46 -15.92 -7.53
C GLU A 156 -6.73 -15.06 -7.73
N TYR A 157 -6.85 -13.97 -6.98
CA TYR A 157 -7.95 -13.02 -7.12
C TYR A 157 -8.04 -12.46 -8.54
N LEU A 158 -6.91 -12.01 -9.12
CA LEU A 158 -6.87 -11.54 -10.50
C LEU A 158 -7.31 -12.62 -11.49
N SER A 159 -6.82 -13.86 -11.32
CA SER A 159 -7.21 -15.00 -12.17
C SER A 159 -8.72 -15.23 -12.13
N ASP A 160 -9.33 -15.14 -10.94
CA ASP A 160 -10.78 -15.27 -10.75
C ASP A 160 -11.54 -14.12 -11.39
N ALA A 161 -11.08 -12.89 -11.21
CA ALA A 161 -11.68 -11.71 -11.84
C ALA A 161 -11.66 -11.81 -13.38
N LEU A 162 -10.52 -12.26 -13.95
CA LEU A 162 -10.39 -12.49 -15.40
C LEU A 162 -11.31 -13.60 -15.93
N ARG A 163 -11.56 -14.65 -15.13
CA ARG A 163 -12.51 -15.72 -15.52
C ARG A 163 -13.96 -15.26 -15.50
N ARG A 164 -14.33 -14.42 -14.52
CA ARG A 164 -15.70 -13.91 -14.35
C ARG A 164 -16.03 -12.76 -15.29
N TRP A 165 -15.04 -12.00 -15.70
CA TRP A 165 -15.20 -10.83 -16.56
C TRP A 165 -14.47 -10.99 -17.88
N GLY A 166 -15.20 -10.94 -19.00
CA GLY A 166 -14.65 -11.08 -20.35
C GLY A 166 -13.93 -9.85 -20.89
N GLY A 167 -14.11 -8.66 -20.28
CA GLY A 167 -13.55 -7.39 -20.70
C GLY A 167 -12.18 -7.07 -20.11
N PRO A 168 -11.65 -5.88 -20.43
CA PRO A 168 -10.34 -5.43 -19.92
C PRO A 168 -10.38 -5.04 -18.44
N LEU A 169 -9.21 -5.10 -17.78
CA LEU A 169 -9.01 -4.74 -16.40
C LEU A 169 -7.95 -3.65 -16.23
N ARG A 170 -8.12 -2.81 -15.23
CA ARG A 170 -7.06 -2.01 -14.61
C ARG A 170 -6.81 -2.59 -13.22
N LEU A 171 -5.57 -2.58 -12.78
CA LEU A 171 -5.18 -2.99 -11.43
C LEU A 171 -4.62 -1.77 -10.70
N GLY A 172 -4.77 -1.72 -9.39
CA GLY A 172 -4.10 -0.71 -8.60
C GLY A 172 -4.17 -0.99 -7.11
N GLY A 173 -3.30 -0.32 -6.38
CA GLY A 173 -3.27 -0.36 -4.92
C GLY A 173 -2.33 0.71 -4.38
N HIS A 174 -2.45 0.97 -3.10
CA HIS A 174 -1.59 1.88 -2.37
C HIS A 174 -0.76 1.08 -1.37
N SER A 175 0.50 1.47 -1.15
CA SER A 175 1.41 0.76 -0.23
C SER A 175 1.62 -0.70 -0.67
N LYS A 176 1.57 -1.68 0.23
CA LYS A 176 1.58 -3.11 -0.12
C LYS A 176 0.62 -3.43 -1.27
N GLY A 177 -0.56 -2.81 -1.32
CA GLY A 177 -1.54 -3.01 -2.39
C GLY A 177 -0.99 -2.70 -3.79
N GLY A 178 -0.09 -1.71 -3.91
CA GLY A 178 0.62 -1.41 -5.16
C GLY A 178 1.57 -2.53 -5.57
N ASN A 179 2.34 -3.07 -4.63
CA ASN A 179 3.17 -4.25 -4.86
C ASN A 179 2.32 -5.47 -5.27
N LEU A 180 1.19 -5.72 -4.60
CA LEU A 180 0.27 -6.79 -4.94
C LEU A 180 -0.30 -6.65 -6.35
N ALA A 181 -0.63 -5.42 -6.79
CA ALA A 181 -1.12 -5.15 -8.14
C ALA A 181 -0.08 -5.51 -9.21
N VAL A 182 1.18 -5.10 -9.00
CA VAL A 182 2.29 -5.42 -9.91
C VAL A 182 2.59 -6.91 -9.90
N TYR A 183 2.66 -7.55 -8.73
CA TYR A 183 2.89 -8.99 -8.62
C TYR A 183 1.81 -9.79 -9.36
N ALA A 184 0.52 -9.47 -9.11
CA ALA A 184 -0.59 -10.15 -9.77
C ALA A 184 -0.56 -9.97 -11.30
N ALA A 185 -0.18 -8.77 -11.78
CA ALA A 185 -0.03 -8.49 -13.19
C ALA A 185 1.10 -9.31 -13.82
N ALA A 186 2.26 -9.40 -13.18
CA ALA A 186 3.40 -10.20 -13.65
C ALA A 186 3.07 -11.71 -13.68
N ALA A 187 2.26 -12.20 -12.74
CA ALA A 187 1.78 -13.58 -12.72
C ALA A 187 0.61 -13.85 -13.69
N CYS A 188 0.11 -12.83 -14.40
CA CYS A 188 -1.06 -12.92 -15.24
C CYS A 188 -0.81 -13.71 -16.53
N ARG A 189 -1.66 -14.70 -16.81
CA ARG A 189 -1.57 -15.52 -18.06
C ARG A 189 -2.15 -14.84 -19.30
N THR A 190 -2.88 -13.74 -19.13
CA THR A 190 -3.51 -12.98 -20.22
C THR A 190 -3.22 -11.49 -20.07
N PRO A 191 -1.91 -11.08 -20.14
CA PRO A 191 -1.50 -9.70 -19.89
C PRO A 191 -2.14 -8.70 -20.84
N ASP A 192 -2.52 -9.10 -22.06
CA ASP A 192 -3.16 -8.23 -23.04
C ASP A 192 -4.54 -7.70 -22.59
N ARG A 193 -5.13 -8.32 -21.59
CA ARG A 193 -6.38 -7.85 -20.99
C ARG A 193 -6.17 -6.78 -19.92
N LEU A 194 -4.92 -6.50 -19.54
CA LEU A 194 -4.58 -5.46 -18.57
C LEU A 194 -4.32 -4.15 -19.31
N LEU A 195 -5.16 -3.14 -19.05
CA LEU A 195 -5.01 -1.80 -19.63
C LEU A 195 -3.92 -1.00 -18.93
N ALA A 196 -3.87 -1.07 -17.61
CA ALA A 196 -2.91 -0.36 -16.77
C ALA A 196 -2.79 -1.05 -15.41
N VAL A 197 -1.62 -0.90 -14.79
CA VAL A 197 -1.30 -1.38 -13.45
C VAL A 197 -0.72 -0.21 -12.66
N TYR A 198 -1.35 0.16 -11.56
CA TYR A 198 -0.97 1.32 -10.77
C TYR A 198 -0.36 0.90 -9.44
N ASN A 199 0.88 1.29 -9.23
CA ASN A 199 1.60 1.15 -7.97
C ASN A 199 1.70 2.54 -7.30
N ASN A 200 0.89 2.78 -6.27
CA ASN A 200 0.88 4.05 -5.55
C ASN A 200 1.71 3.91 -4.26
N ASP A 201 2.98 4.26 -4.31
CA ASP A 201 3.96 4.22 -3.22
C ASP A 201 4.09 2.83 -2.54
N GLY A 202 3.94 1.77 -3.34
CA GLY A 202 4.20 0.40 -2.88
C GLY A 202 5.67 0.04 -3.06
N PRO A 203 6.21 -0.87 -2.23
CA PRO A 203 7.58 -1.34 -2.35
C PRO A 203 7.79 -2.11 -3.66
N GLY A 204 9.03 -2.13 -4.14
CA GLY A 204 9.47 -2.98 -5.24
C GLY A 204 9.59 -4.46 -4.84
N PHE A 205 10.49 -5.18 -5.49
CA PHE A 205 10.67 -6.62 -5.30
C PHE A 205 12.12 -6.98 -4.95
N CYS A 206 12.30 -8.08 -4.22
CA CYS A 206 13.60 -8.73 -4.13
C CYS A 206 13.93 -9.44 -5.45
N ALA A 207 15.20 -9.62 -5.73
CA ALA A 207 15.66 -10.38 -6.89
C ALA A 207 15.01 -11.77 -6.95
N GLY A 208 14.42 -12.11 -8.09
CA GLY A 208 13.73 -13.38 -8.32
C GLY A 208 12.33 -13.49 -7.69
N ALA A 209 11.79 -12.38 -7.17
CA ALA A 209 10.45 -12.38 -6.56
C ALA A 209 9.32 -12.48 -7.59
N VAL A 210 9.54 -11.98 -8.78
CA VAL A 210 8.60 -12.02 -9.91
C VAL A 210 9.20 -12.79 -11.08
N ASP A 211 8.34 -13.43 -11.87
CA ASP A 211 8.77 -14.03 -13.14
C ASP A 211 9.18 -12.93 -14.12
N GLU A 212 10.44 -12.94 -14.57
CA GLU A 212 10.99 -11.90 -15.45
C GLU A 212 10.20 -11.78 -16.77
N GLY A 213 9.78 -12.90 -17.34
CA GLY A 213 9.01 -12.90 -18.59
C GLY A 213 7.61 -12.32 -18.42
N GLY A 214 6.94 -12.66 -17.32
CA GLY A 214 5.64 -12.10 -16.96
C GLY A 214 5.71 -10.63 -16.63
N TYR A 215 6.75 -10.20 -15.90
CA TYR A 215 6.99 -8.79 -15.59
C TYR A 215 7.22 -7.96 -16.86
N GLU A 216 8.10 -8.40 -17.75
CA GLU A 216 8.38 -7.70 -19.00
C GLU A 216 7.13 -7.59 -19.89
N ALA A 217 6.24 -8.60 -19.87
CA ALA A 217 4.99 -8.57 -20.63
C ALA A 217 4.02 -7.46 -20.17
N VAL A 218 4.13 -6.98 -18.91
CA VAL A 218 3.27 -5.94 -18.34
C VAL A 218 4.00 -4.63 -18.05
N ARG A 219 5.33 -4.59 -18.11
CA ARG A 219 6.16 -3.44 -17.75
C ARG A 219 5.70 -2.12 -18.36
N GLY A 220 5.38 -2.11 -19.63
CA GLY A 220 4.90 -0.92 -20.34
C GLY A 220 3.48 -0.46 -19.93
N ARG A 221 2.81 -1.20 -19.04
CA ARG A 221 1.49 -0.86 -18.49
C ARG A 221 1.56 -0.53 -17.01
N ILE A 222 2.74 -0.63 -16.38
CA ILE A 222 2.94 -0.29 -14.97
C ILE A 222 3.17 1.21 -14.85
N HIS A 223 2.42 1.84 -13.96
CA HIS A 223 2.53 3.24 -13.60
C HIS A 223 2.82 3.32 -12.10
N THR A 224 4.08 3.56 -11.75
CA THR A 224 4.52 3.68 -10.36
C THR A 224 4.62 5.15 -9.98
N PHE A 225 3.93 5.56 -8.92
CA PHE A 225 3.95 6.90 -8.36
C PHE A 225 4.54 6.86 -6.97
N VAL A 226 5.53 7.70 -6.70
CA VAL A 226 6.16 7.82 -5.38
C VAL A 226 6.19 9.28 -4.94
N PRO A 227 5.85 9.62 -3.68
CA PRO A 227 5.98 10.99 -3.21
C PRO A 227 7.46 11.39 -3.10
N GLN A 228 7.72 12.68 -3.19
CA GLN A 228 9.09 13.24 -3.27
C GLN A 228 10.04 12.83 -2.13
N SER A 229 9.51 12.50 -0.95
CA SER A 229 10.31 11.96 0.16
C SER A 229 9.86 10.55 0.55
N SER A 230 9.46 9.75 -0.45
CA SER A 230 9.05 8.36 -0.24
C SER A 230 10.12 7.57 0.51
N VAL A 231 9.65 6.74 1.43
CA VAL A 231 10.43 5.71 2.10
C VAL A 231 9.92 4.34 1.64
N VAL A 232 8.62 4.10 1.73
CA VAL A 232 8.00 2.80 1.42
C VAL A 232 8.16 2.45 -0.05
N GLY A 233 7.76 3.34 -0.97
CA GLY A 233 7.90 3.13 -2.41
C GLY A 233 9.34 3.08 -2.91
N MET A 234 10.31 3.40 -2.07
CA MET A 234 11.73 3.28 -2.39
C MET A 234 12.40 2.04 -1.76
N LEU A 235 11.61 1.19 -1.08
CA LEU A 235 12.07 -0.09 -0.57
C LEU A 235 12.16 -1.12 -1.69
N LEU A 236 13.17 -2.00 -1.61
CA LEU A 236 13.43 -3.03 -2.60
C LEU A 236 13.68 -2.45 -4.00
N ASP A 237 13.62 -3.25 -5.06
CA ASP A 237 13.98 -2.82 -6.40
C ASP A 237 12.76 -2.70 -7.29
N HIS A 238 12.66 -1.56 -8.01
CA HIS A 238 11.74 -1.34 -9.10
C HIS A 238 12.50 -1.49 -10.42
N GLU A 239 11.96 -2.26 -11.34
CA GLU A 239 12.53 -2.42 -12.70
C GLU A 239 11.85 -1.47 -13.70
N GLU A 240 10.67 -0.94 -13.34
CA GLU A 240 9.96 0.08 -14.11
C GLU A 240 10.40 1.50 -13.73
N ASP A 241 10.15 2.44 -14.63
CA ASP A 241 10.27 3.86 -14.31
C ASP A 241 9.15 4.30 -13.35
N TYR A 242 9.46 5.25 -12.48
CA TYR A 242 8.48 5.82 -11.56
C TYR A 242 8.36 7.33 -11.73
N THR A 243 7.15 7.84 -11.51
CA THR A 243 6.85 9.27 -11.47
C THR A 243 6.90 9.77 -10.04
N VAL A 244 7.68 10.84 -9.81
CA VAL A 244 7.76 11.46 -8.48
C VAL A 244 6.68 12.51 -8.34
N VAL A 245 5.81 12.35 -7.34
CA VAL A 245 4.68 13.25 -7.09
C VAL A 245 4.96 14.16 -5.90
N ARG A 246 4.46 15.40 -5.99
CA ARG A 246 4.56 16.37 -4.91
C ARG A 246 3.57 16.03 -3.79
N SER A 247 4.04 16.10 -2.55
CA SER A 247 3.23 16.01 -1.34
C SER A 247 3.32 17.32 -0.54
N ASP A 248 2.29 17.63 0.23
CA ASP A 248 2.27 18.76 1.18
C ASP A 248 2.78 18.37 2.58
N GLN A 249 3.14 17.09 2.76
CA GLN A 249 3.72 16.56 3.99
C GLN A 249 5.23 16.31 3.83
N SER A 250 5.87 15.85 4.89
CA SER A 250 7.31 15.50 4.91
C SER A 250 7.55 14.12 5.53
N GLY A 251 8.67 13.50 5.17
CA GLY A 251 9.08 12.20 5.70
C GLY A 251 8.03 11.11 5.48
N LEU A 252 7.81 10.25 6.45
CA LEU A 252 6.87 9.13 6.37
C LEU A 252 5.40 9.56 6.17
N PHE A 253 5.02 10.78 6.57
CA PHE A 253 3.66 11.27 6.38
C PHE A 253 3.28 11.49 4.91
N GLN A 254 4.26 11.58 4.01
CA GLN A 254 4.02 11.65 2.57
C GLN A 254 3.48 10.34 1.99
N HIS A 255 3.62 9.23 2.68
CA HIS A 255 3.05 7.95 2.30
C HIS A 255 1.52 7.99 2.23
N SER A 256 0.88 8.87 3.00
CA SER A 256 -0.58 9.04 2.93
C SER A 256 -1.00 9.60 1.57
N PRO A 257 -1.89 8.93 0.81
CA PRO A 257 -2.39 9.41 -0.49
C PRO A 257 -3.11 10.75 -0.38
N PHE A 258 -3.66 11.06 0.78
CA PHE A 258 -4.32 12.35 1.05
C PHE A 258 -3.36 13.54 1.04
N SER A 259 -2.05 13.30 1.12
CA SER A 259 -1.02 14.35 1.09
C SER A 259 -0.55 14.72 -0.34
N TRP A 260 -0.95 13.94 -1.34
CA TRP A 260 -0.47 14.12 -2.70
C TRP A 260 -1.16 15.29 -3.38
N GLN A 261 -0.37 16.12 -4.07
CA GLN A 261 -0.88 17.30 -4.77
C GLN A 261 -1.35 16.96 -6.18
N ILE A 262 -2.51 17.49 -6.53
CA ILE A 262 -3.23 17.23 -7.77
C ILE A 262 -3.35 18.51 -8.58
N LEU A 263 -3.20 18.37 -9.89
CA LEU A 263 -3.42 19.42 -10.87
C LEU A 263 -4.23 18.85 -12.06
N GLY A 264 -5.50 19.26 -12.16
CA GLY A 264 -6.39 18.73 -13.19
C GLY A 264 -6.65 17.23 -13.03
N PRO A 265 -6.41 16.38 -14.05
CA PRO A 265 -6.62 14.94 -13.99
C PRO A 265 -5.38 14.15 -13.54
N ASP A 266 -4.34 14.81 -13.08
CA ASP A 266 -3.04 14.20 -12.80
C ASP A 266 -2.41 14.72 -11.51
N PHE A 267 -1.30 14.12 -11.10
CA PHE A 267 -0.50 14.58 -9.97
C PHE A 267 0.39 15.75 -10.36
N VAL A 268 0.80 16.54 -9.37
CA VAL A 268 1.87 17.50 -9.55
C VAL A 268 3.20 16.76 -9.52
N GLU A 269 3.85 16.64 -10.65
CA GLU A 269 5.13 15.95 -10.76
C GLU A 269 6.28 16.83 -10.27
N VAL A 270 7.33 16.17 -9.79
CA VAL A 270 8.63 16.77 -9.47
C VAL A 270 9.74 15.93 -10.09
N GLU A 271 10.88 16.57 -10.36
CA GLU A 271 11.95 15.95 -11.16
C GLU A 271 12.55 14.70 -10.52
N ARG A 272 12.69 14.66 -9.19
CA ARG A 272 13.33 13.57 -8.47
C ARG A 272 12.91 13.51 -7.00
N VAL A 273 13.13 12.36 -6.38
CA VAL A 273 13.00 12.20 -4.93
C VAL A 273 14.09 12.99 -4.20
N THR A 274 13.81 13.39 -2.95
CA THR A 274 14.73 14.14 -2.10
C THR A 274 15.97 13.33 -1.74
N ASP A 275 17.06 14.02 -1.39
CA ASP A 275 18.29 13.39 -0.94
C ASP A 275 18.09 12.57 0.33
N ALA A 276 17.20 13.03 1.22
CA ALA A 276 16.80 12.26 2.39
C ALA A 276 16.12 10.93 2.03
N SER A 277 15.24 10.91 1.02
CA SER A 277 14.63 9.67 0.51
C SER A 277 15.69 8.75 -0.09
N ARG A 278 16.58 9.26 -0.92
CA ARG A 278 17.70 8.50 -1.50
C ARG A 278 18.61 7.91 -0.41
N PHE A 279 18.90 8.69 0.62
CA PHE A 279 19.68 8.23 1.77
C PHE A 279 19.01 7.04 2.49
N VAL A 280 17.72 7.17 2.82
CA VAL A 280 16.98 6.12 3.52
C VAL A 280 16.89 4.87 2.65
N SER A 281 16.52 5.02 1.36
CA SER A 281 16.44 3.90 0.42
C SER A 281 17.77 3.14 0.31
N ARG A 282 18.87 3.87 0.09
CA ARG A 282 20.21 3.26 0.01
C ARG A 282 20.59 2.54 1.30
N THR A 283 20.36 3.17 2.45
CA THR A 283 20.63 2.58 3.77
C THR A 283 19.87 1.25 3.96
N LEU A 284 18.57 1.24 3.65
CA LEU A 284 17.76 0.05 3.84
C LEU A 284 18.10 -1.05 2.84
N LYS A 285 18.37 -0.71 1.57
CA LYS A 285 18.83 -1.67 0.56
C LYS A 285 20.18 -2.29 0.96
N GLU A 286 21.15 -1.49 1.39
CA GLU A 286 22.45 -1.96 1.85
C GLU A 286 22.33 -2.86 3.10
N TRP A 287 21.45 -2.47 4.04
CA TRP A 287 21.19 -3.28 5.22
C TRP A 287 20.55 -4.63 4.86
N VAL A 288 19.51 -4.64 4.04
CA VAL A 288 18.85 -5.87 3.56
C VAL A 288 19.88 -6.76 2.83
N ALA A 289 20.68 -6.20 1.94
CA ALA A 289 21.73 -6.94 1.21
C ALA A 289 22.83 -7.50 2.13
N SER A 290 23.09 -6.87 3.28
CA SER A 290 24.08 -7.32 4.26
C SER A 290 23.66 -8.55 5.07
N LEU A 291 22.40 -8.95 5.00
CA LEU A 291 21.82 -10.08 5.73
C LEU A 291 21.44 -11.19 4.75
N THR A 292 21.69 -12.46 5.12
CA THR A 292 21.15 -13.59 4.34
C THR A 292 19.62 -13.69 4.53
N PRO A 293 18.87 -14.34 3.61
CA PRO A 293 17.44 -14.53 3.77
C PRO A 293 17.05 -15.13 5.14
N GLU A 294 17.76 -16.16 5.62
CA GLU A 294 17.51 -16.81 6.89
C GLU A 294 17.72 -15.86 8.08
N ARG A 295 18.69 -14.95 7.96
CA ARG A 295 18.92 -13.94 9.01
C ARG A 295 17.87 -12.82 8.99
N ARG A 296 17.32 -12.50 7.82
CA ARG A 296 16.19 -11.56 7.72
C ARG A 296 14.95 -12.16 8.35
N GLU A 297 14.64 -13.42 8.03
CA GLU A 297 13.56 -14.20 8.65
C GLU A 297 13.69 -14.19 10.18
N GLN A 298 14.82 -14.64 10.70
CA GLN A 298 15.08 -14.67 12.14
C GLN A 298 14.94 -13.27 12.78
N PHE A 299 15.44 -12.23 12.12
CA PHE A 299 15.31 -10.85 12.60
C PHE A 299 13.84 -10.41 12.68
N VAL A 300 13.07 -10.68 11.63
CA VAL A 300 11.64 -10.32 11.57
C VAL A 300 10.86 -11.08 12.63
N ASP A 301 11.06 -12.38 12.76
CA ASP A 301 10.41 -13.21 13.79
C ASP A 301 10.66 -12.67 15.19
N LEU A 302 11.92 -12.45 15.55
CA LEU A 302 12.29 -11.95 16.86
C LEU A 302 11.79 -10.52 17.11
N LEU A 303 11.79 -9.66 16.07
CA LEU A 303 11.26 -8.31 16.16
C LEU A 303 9.76 -8.33 16.50
N PHE A 304 8.97 -9.11 15.75
CA PHE A 304 7.53 -9.18 15.95
C PHE A 304 7.15 -9.97 17.21
N GLU A 305 7.96 -10.91 17.64
CA GLU A 305 7.82 -11.55 18.95
C GLU A 305 7.99 -10.54 20.11
N VAL A 306 8.96 -9.63 20.01
CA VAL A 306 9.18 -8.58 21.00
C VAL A 306 8.06 -7.54 20.96
N LEU A 307 7.62 -7.12 19.77
CA LEU A 307 6.51 -6.17 19.60
C LEU A 307 5.18 -6.73 20.10
N GLY A 308 4.89 -8.00 19.80
CA GLY A 308 3.66 -8.68 20.23
C GLY A 308 3.64 -9.10 21.71
N ALA A 309 4.74 -8.92 22.45
CA ALA A 309 4.86 -9.36 23.85
C ALA A 309 3.87 -8.67 24.83
N SER A 310 3.31 -7.53 24.44
CA SER A 310 2.25 -6.83 25.20
C SER A 310 0.86 -7.42 24.97
N GLY A 311 0.68 -8.30 23.98
CA GLY A 311 -0.60 -8.80 23.50
C GLY A 311 -1.30 -7.85 22.52
N ALA A 312 -0.67 -6.72 22.14
CA ALA A 312 -1.20 -5.81 21.12
C ALA A 312 -1.33 -6.53 19.78
N GLN A 313 -2.44 -6.32 19.09
CA GLN A 313 -2.71 -6.84 17.75
C GLN A 313 -2.49 -5.78 16.67
N THR A 314 -2.48 -4.50 17.06
CA THR A 314 -2.33 -3.36 16.16
C THR A 314 -1.24 -2.40 16.64
N THR A 315 -0.74 -1.59 15.72
CA THR A 315 0.21 -0.52 16.04
C THR A 315 -0.42 0.58 16.91
N ALA A 316 -1.73 0.79 16.81
CA ALA A 316 -2.48 1.71 17.66
C ALA A 316 -2.48 1.20 19.11
N GLU A 317 -2.88 -0.06 19.36
CA GLU A 317 -2.84 -0.69 20.69
C GLU A 317 -1.42 -0.70 21.28
N LEU A 318 -0.39 -0.93 20.44
CA LEU A 318 1.01 -0.88 20.86
C LEU A 318 1.39 0.54 21.34
N SER A 319 0.94 1.58 20.63
CA SER A 319 1.16 2.98 20.97
C SER A 319 0.39 3.37 22.25
N GLU A 320 -0.87 3.00 22.34
CA GLU A 320 -1.73 3.26 23.54
C GLU A 320 -1.19 2.55 24.78
N GLY A 321 -0.64 1.34 24.61
CA GLY A 321 0.03 0.58 25.66
C GLY A 321 1.26 1.27 26.25
N GLY A 322 1.88 2.19 25.51
CA GLY A 322 2.95 3.08 25.96
C GLY A 322 4.04 2.39 26.79
N LEU A 323 4.23 2.84 28.05
CA LEU A 323 5.24 2.28 28.95
C LEU A 323 5.02 0.80 29.30
N GLN A 324 3.76 0.32 29.33
CA GLN A 324 3.45 -1.09 29.61
C GLN A 324 3.86 -1.98 28.46
N ALA A 325 3.56 -1.57 27.21
CA ALA A 325 3.99 -2.28 25.99
C ALA A 325 5.52 -2.30 25.89
N ALA A 326 6.18 -1.15 26.13
CA ALA A 326 7.63 -1.06 26.16
C ALA A 326 8.26 -1.98 27.23
N ALA A 327 7.69 -2.02 28.43
CA ALA A 327 8.15 -2.90 29.50
C ALA A 327 7.96 -4.40 29.16
N ALA A 328 6.86 -4.75 28.49
CA ALA A 328 6.61 -6.12 28.02
C ALA A 328 7.65 -6.52 26.95
N GLY A 329 7.90 -5.67 25.95
CA GLY A 329 8.93 -5.88 24.94
C GLY A 329 10.32 -6.03 25.54
N LEU A 330 10.70 -5.16 26.50
CA LEU A 330 11.98 -5.28 27.20
C LEU A 330 12.10 -6.58 28.01
N ARG A 331 11.02 -7.04 28.66
CA ARG A 331 11.02 -8.35 29.35
C ARG A 331 11.23 -9.48 28.36
N ARG A 332 10.52 -9.45 27.19
CA ARG A 332 10.69 -10.47 26.16
C ARG A 332 12.10 -10.46 25.59
N LEU A 333 12.65 -9.30 25.24
CA LEU A 333 14.03 -9.16 24.74
C LEU A 333 15.06 -9.75 25.74
N ARG A 334 14.87 -9.55 27.04
CA ARG A 334 15.73 -10.15 28.07
C ARG A 334 15.56 -11.64 28.21
N ALA A 335 14.37 -12.16 27.89
CA ALA A 335 14.04 -13.58 27.97
C ALA A 335 14.46 -14.39 26.72
N LEU A 336 14.81 -13.71 25.62
CA LEU A 336 15.44 -14.35 24.47
C LEU A 336 16.74 -15.04 24.87
N ASP A 337 17.06 -16.13 24.20
CA ASP A 337 18.37 -16.74 24.41
C ASP A 337 19.52 -15.82 23.99
N GLY A 338 20.76 -16.18 24.36
CA GLY A 338 21.93 -15.34 24.11
C GLY A 338 22.24 -15.18 22.62
N ALA A 339 21.95 -16.22 21.80
CA ALA A 339 22.22 -16.22 20.37
C ALA A 339 21.23 -15.29 19.62
N ASP A 340 19.94 -15.43 19.91
CA ASP A 340 18.87 -14.60 19.32
C ASP A 340 19.04 -13.11 19.66
N ARG A 341 19.32 -12.83 20.93
CA ARG A 341 19.59 -11.45 21.36
C ARG A 341 20.82 -10.87 20.68
N LEU A 342 21.91 -11.65 20.55
CA LEU A 342 23.10 -11.24 19.83
C LEU A 342 22.81 -10.98 18.35
N MET A 343 22.01 -11.83 17.72
CA MET A 343 21.62 -11.68 16.32
C MET A 343 20.82 -10.38 16.09
N LEU A 344 19.82 -10.05 16.94
CA LEU A 344 19.11 -8.78 16.87
C LEU A 344 20.04 -7.57 16.95
N PHE A 345 20.98 -7.57 17.93
CA PHE A 345 21.93 -6.48 18.05
C PHE A 345 22.89 -6.39 16.87
N GLN A 346 23.32 -7.52 16.30
CA GLN A 346 24.17 -7.53 15.11
C GLN A 346 23.42 -6.98 13.88
N ALA A 347 22.14 -7.32 13.67
CA ALA A 347 21.35 -6.77 12.60
C ALA A 347 21.15 -5.25 12.72
N LEU A 348 20.88 -4.75 13.95
CA LEU A 348 20.78 -3.32 14.22
C LEU A 348 22.13 -2.59 14.05
N ALA A 349 23.24 -3.22 14.42
CA ALA A 349 24.57 -2.66 14.21
C ALA A 349 24.90 -2.51 12.72
N ARG A 350 24.52 -3.50 11.89
CA ARG A 350 24.64 -3.42 10.42
C ARG A 350 23.78 -2.30 9.83
N LEU A 351 22.56 -2.08 10.35
CA LEU A 351 21.75 -0.94 9.93
C LEU A 351 22.44 0.40 10.22
N ALA A 352 23.04 0.54 11.41
CA ALA A 352 23.80 1.73 11.76
C ALA A 352 25.08 1.90 10.90
N GLU A 353 25.69 0.82 10.45
CA GLU A 353 26.84 0.83 9.52
C GLU A 353 26.39 1.27 8.12
N ALA A 354 25.32 0.69 7.57
CA ALA A 354 24.72 1.08 6.29
C ALA A 354 24.34 2.57 6.28
N ALA A 355 23.78 3.09 7.38
CA ALA A 355 23.48 4.51 7.51
C ALA A 355 24.75 5.39 7.44
N ARG A 356 25.84 4.99 8.09
CA ARG A 356 27.12 5.73 8.01
C ARG A 356 27.69 5.73 6.60
N ASN A 357 27.66 4.59 5.90
CA ASN A 357 28.15 4.45 4.53
C ASN A 357 27.35 5.35 3.58
N SER A 358 26.02 5.31 3.68
CA SER A 358 25.13 6.14 2.86
C SER A 358 25.35 7.64 3.06
N MET A 359 25.65 8.11 4.28
CA MET A 359 26.01 9.51 4.54
C MET A 359 27.33 9.93 3.88
N GLY A 360 28.33 9.03 3.85
CA GLY A 360 29.61 9.29 3.21
C GLY A 360 29.48 9.51 1.69
N LEU A 361 28.61 8.74 1.05
CA LEU A 361 28.39 8.83 -0.40
C LEU A 361 27.61 10.09 -0.81
N LEU A 362 26.60 10.52 -0.05
CA LEU A 362 25.88 11.77 -0.31
C LEU A 362 26.80 12.99 -0.27
N ARG A 363 27.76 13.02 0.66
CA ARG A 363 28.76 14.10 0.75
C ARG A 363 29.76 14.09 -0.40
N GLY A 364 30.01 12.93 -1.03
CA GLY A 364 30.90 12.78 -2.18
C GLY A 364 30.25 13.13 -3.53
N GLU A 365 28.92 13.12 -3.60
CA GLU A 365 28.16 13.53 -4.81
C GLU A 365 28.00 15.07 -4.91
N GLU A 366 28.27 15.82 -3.83
CA GLU A 366 28.23 17.29 -3.79
C GLU A 366 29.59 17.95 -4.16
N THR A 367 30.64 17.16 -4.41
CA THR A 367 31.98 17.63 -4.83
C THR A 367 32.27 17.24 -6.29
#